data_4e4b6b7f70d64b2215475b775fec71d6
#
_entry.id   4e4b6b7f70d64b2215475b775fec71d6
#
_cell.length_a   1.000
_cell.length_b   1.000
_cell.length_c   1.000
_cell.angle_alpha   90.00
_cell.angle_beta   90.00
_cell.angle_gamma   90.00
#
_symmetry.space_group_name_H-M   'P 1'
#
loop_
_entity.id
_entity.type
_entity.pdbx_description
1 polymer ?
#
loop_
_entity_poly.entity_id
_entity_poly.type
_entity_poly.pdbx_seq_one_letter_code
_entity_poly.pdbx_strand_id
1 'polypeptide(L)'
;MYTIADTVGGAQVPLACAGLRQRAPRFDLVENRLERGLQLGLLTPGVAQRTRLLARMLDSASLSGEEMGSAFGISRAAVHKHISVLRSAGFVISSQRGLGHSLVEAPESPVPELVTLLLLGDPRMPAPGEAGFLGLPYHHHAEVGSTNDVCRGLAEAGSPEGTVAVAEAQSAGRGRLDRIWCSRAGQDLTFSLLLRPGLAPVELGLLVLAIANGVALCLAEDVGLGSAVGLKWPNDVLVNSGKACGILMEASIDMDRVRWVVVGIGVNANSRCSELIGVGGTPPGKEPPASIGDAVGSRVSRPALLVSLLARISASLHQLDAEPGAVVRQYEGFDALRGRTIRLTSGYGGRELARGVADGVEGDGSLRVREAGGGVGFHGAGEVTVESVAGE
;
A
#
# COMPACT_ATOMS: atom_id res chain seq x y z
N MET A 1 2.54 -25.43 -17.52
CA MET A 1 2.85 -26.76 -16.97
C MET A 1 4.26 -26.66 -16.42
N TYR A 2 4.44 -26.23 -15.19
CA TYR A 2 5.72 -26.24 -14.47
C TYR A 2 5.50 -26.90 -13.12
N THR A 3 5.89 -28.17 -13.08
CA THR A 3 5.97 -28.96 -11.86
C THR A 3 7.43 -28.95 -11.44
N ILE A 4 7.78 -28.25 -10.38
CA ILE A 4 9.03 -28.48 -9.65
C ILE A 4 8.64 -28.57 -8.18
N ALA A 5 8.64 -29.79 -7.65
CA ALA A 5 8.58 -30.07 -6.23
C ALA A 5 10.01 -30.04 -5.70
N ASP A 6 10.37 -29.01 -4.95
CA ASP A 6 11.61 -28.99 -4.19
C ASP A 6 11.41 -29.78 -2.89
N THR A 7 12.11 -30.88 -2.79
CA THR A 7 12.19 -31.69 -1.57
C THR A 7 13.40 -31.23 -0.75
N VAL A 8 13.13 -30.58 0.39
CA VAL A 8 14.12 -30.41 1.45
C VAL A 8 13.74 -31.35 2.58
N GLY A 9 14.57 -32.34 2.85
CA GLY A 9 14.41 -33.25 3.99
C GLY A 9 13.22 -34.23 3.94
N GLY A 10 12.77 -34.66 2.77
CA GLY A 10 11.78 -35.75 2.64
C GLY A 10 10.31 -35.41 2.95
N ALA A 11 9.99 -34.14 3.27
CA ALA A 11 8.61 -33.68 3.44
C ALA A 11 8.21 -32.80 2.24
N GLN A 12 7.08 -33.12 1.60
CA GLN A 12 6.50 -32.26 0.55
C GLN A 12 6.04 -30.96 1.17
N VAL A 13 6.65 -29.83 0.73
CA VAL A 13 6.23 -28.48 1.12
C VAL A 13 5.05 -28.08 0.23
N PRO A 14 3.88 -27.69 0.78
CA PRO A 14 2.77 -27.21 -0.01
C PRO A 14 3.14 -25.97 -0.81
N LEU A 15 2.71 -25.90 -2.06
CA LEU A 15 2.96 -24.80 -3.04
C LEU A 15 2.61 -23.40 -2.50
N ALA A 16 1.63 -23.30 -1.60
CA ALA A 16 1.20 -22.03 -1.00
C ALA A 16 2.28 -21.37 -0.09
N CYS A 17 3.14 -22.14 0.57
CA CYS A 17 4.27 -21.62 1.34
C CYS A 17 5.57 -21.52 0.55
N ALA A 18 5.65 -22.13 -0.64
CA ALA A 18 6.86 -22.05 -1.47
C ALA A 18 7.21 -20.60 -1.83
N GLY A 19 6.22 -19.77 -2.18
CA GLY A 19 6.42 -18.36 -2.47
C GLY A 19 6.85 -17.52 -1.25
N LEU A 20 6.33 -17.85 -0.05
CA LEU A 20 6.76 -17.21 1.20
C LEU A 20 8.16 -17.68 1.61
N ARG A 21 8.50 -18.95 1.44
CA ARG A 21 9.82 -19.50 1.76
C ARG A 21 10.91 -19.01 0.80
N GLN A 22 10.62 -18.87 -0.51
CA GLN A 22 11.55 -18.29 -1.48
C GLN A 22 11.85 -16.81 -1.22
N ARG A 23 10.93 -16.11 -0.55
CA ARG A 23 11.06 -14.71 -0.12
C ARG A 23 11.20 -14.59 1.40
N ALA A 24 11.41 -15.71 2.11
CA ALA A 24 11.51 -15.70 3.56
C ALA A 24 12.66 -14.76 3.97
N PRO A 25 12.37 -13.76 4.80
CA PRO A 25 13.39 -12.87 5.29
C PRO A 25 14.35 -13.66 6.19
N ARG A 26 15.62 -13.27 6.16
CA ARG A 26 16.62 -13.85 7.08
C ARG A 26 16.16 -13.64 8.51
N PHE A 27 16.11 -14.72 9.29
CA PHE A 27 15.64 -14.69 10.67
C PHE A 27 16.36 -13.60 11.51
N ASP A 28 17.71 -13.51 11.41
CA ASP A 28 18.50 -12.53 12.15
C ASP A 28 18.12 -11.08 11.84
N LEU A 29 17.79 -10.79 10.57
CA LEU A 29 17.33 -9.45 10.17
C LEU A 29 16.00 -9.10 10.81
N VAL A 30 15.06 -10.03 10.77
CA VAL A 30 13.73 -9.85 11.37
C VAL A 30 13.86 -9.67 12.88
N GLU A 31 14.67 -10.52 13.54
CA GLU A 31 14.84 -10.49 15.00
C GLU A 31 15.42 -9.14 15.47
N ASN A 32 16.49 -8.65 14.85
CA ASN A 32 17.10 -7.37 15.21
C ASN A 32 16.10 -6.20 15.04
N ARG A 33 15.30 -6.23 13.98
CA ARG A 33 14.29 -5.20 13.71
C ARG A 33 13.07 -5.30 14.62
N LEU A 34 12.68 -6.51 15.03
CA LEU A 34 11.64 -6.74 16.05
C LEU A 34 12.03 -6.14 17.39
N GLU A 35 13.26 -6.42 17.87
CA GLU A 35 13.77 -5.87 19.12
C GLU A 35 13.76 -4.34 19.10
N ARG A 36 14.23 -3.74 18.00
CA ARG A 36 14.21 -2.30 17.84
C ARG A 36 12.79 -1.73 17.85
N GLY A 37 11.85 -2.37 17.14
CA GLY A 37 10.44 -1.96 17.13
C GLY A 37 9.77 -2.06 18.51
N LEU A 38 10.13 -3.07 19.31
CA LEU A 38 9.67 -3.21 20.70
C LEU A 38 10.24 -2.10 21.59
N GLN A 39 11.54 -1.83 21.52
CA GLN A 39 12.22 -0.77 22.31
C GLN A 39 11.62 0.61 22.03
N LEU A 40 11.22 0.86 20.80
CA LEU A 40 10.60 2.13 20.37
C LEU A 40 9.08 2.18 20.63
N GLY A 41 8.48 1.11 21.17
CA GLY A 41 7.03 1.04 21.41
C GLY A 41 6.19 0.97 20.13
N LEU A 42 6.79 0.65 19.00
CA LEU A 42 6.11 0.53 17.69
C LEU A 42 5.39 -0.81 17.51
N LEU A 43 5.76 -1.80 18.32
CA LEU A 43 5.21 -3.15 18.32
C LEU A 43 4.73 -3.57 19.70
N THR A 44 3.62 -4.30 19.76
CA THR A 44 3.20 -4.96 21.00
C THR A 44 4.00 -6.25 21.21
N PRO A 45 4.32 -6.62 22.47
CA PRO A 45 5.02 -7.86 22.76
C PRO A 45 4.35 -9.10 22.17
N GLY A 46 3.01 -9.11 22.12
CA GLY A 46 2.24 -10.23 21.58
C GLY A 46 2.42 -10.41 20.07
N VAL A 47 2.37 -9.34 19.28
CA VAL A 47 2.63 -9.38 17.84
C VAL A 47 4.07 -9.77 17.57
N ALA A 48 5.03 -9.15 18.25
CA ALA A 48 6.44 -9.46 18.09
C ALA A 48 6.75 -10.94 18.36
N GLN A 49 6.21 -11.51 19.44
CA GLN A 49 6.41 -12.91 19.78
C GLN A 49 5.83 -13.87 18.74
N ARG A 50 4.63 -13.57 18.21
CA ARG A 50 4.03 -14.39 17.14
C ARG A 50 4.78 -14.25 15.82
N THR A 51 5.28 -13.06 15.50
CA THR A 51 6.13 -12.82 14.33
C THR A 51 7.44 -13.60 14.42
N ARG A 52 8.09 -13.68 15.60
CA ARG A 52 9.26 -14.55 15.85
C ARG A 52 8.97 -16.01 15.55
N LEU A 53 7.84 -16.51 16.07
CA LEU A 53 7.42 -17.88 15.84
C LEU A 53 7.23 -18.16 14.35
N LEU A 54 6.59 -17.27 13.61
CA LEU A 54 6.40 -17.38 12.16
C LEU A 54 7.73 -17.36 11.42
N ALA A 55 8.62 -16.41 11.73
CA ALA A 55 9.94 -16.29 11.11
C ALA A 55 10.73 -17.59 11.31
N ARG A 56 10.68 -18.17 12.51
CA ARG A 56 11.39 -19.40 12.82
C ARG A 56 10.78 -20.63 12.12
N MET A 57 9.44 -20.69 11.99
CA MET A 57 8.77 -21.75 11.23
C MET A 57 9.04 -21.67 9.72
N LEU A 58 9.38 -20.49 9.18
CA LEU A 58 9.80 -20.34 7.78
C LEU A 58 11.24 -20.78 7.56
N ASP A 59 12.11 -20.51 8.54
CA ASP A 59 13.53 -20.90 8.51
C ASP A 59 13.77 -22.40 8.70
N SER A 60 12.83 -23.10 9.35
CA SER A 60 12.93 -24.53 9.67
C SER A 60 11.72 -25.30 9.13
N ALA A 61 11.94 -26.55 8.71
CA ALA A 61 10.87 -27.38 8.16
C ALA A 61 9.82 -27.74 9.23
N SER A 62 10.26 -27.96 10.48
CA SER A 62 9.41 -28.25 11.62
C SER A 62 10.16 -27.95 12.93
N LEU A 63 9.45 -27.49 13.95
CA LEU A 63 10.00 -27.16 15.26
C LEU A 63 9.09 -27.68 16.38
N SER A 64 9.66 -28.32 17.37
CA SER A 64 8.91 -28.71 18.56
C SER A 64 8.56 -27.49 19.42
N GLY A 65 7.48 -27.62 20.20
CA GLY A 65 7.12 -26.60 21.17
C GLY A 65 8.18 -26.35 22.27
N GLU A 66 9.03 -27.33 22.54
CA GLU A 66 10.15 -27.26 23.48
C GLU A 66 11.31 -26.45 22.87
N GLU A 67 11.69 -26.73 21.63
CA GLU A 67 12.72 -25.98 20.90
C GLU A 67 12.33 -24.51 20.75
N MET A 68 11.06 -24.22 20.36
CA MET A 68 10.57 -22.84 20.30
C MET A 68 10.52 -22.17 21.67
N GLY A 69 10.10 -22.91 22.72
CA GLY A 69 10.08 -22.40 24.09
C GLY A 69 11.48 -22.02 24.57
N SER A 70 12.44 -22.90 24.38
CA SER A 70 13.85 -22.67 24.73
C SER A 70 14.47 -21.51 23.94
N ALA A 71 14.24 -21.45 22.64
CA ALA A 71 14.77 -20.40 21.77
C ALA A 71 14.28 -18.99 22.15
N PHE A 72 13.04 -18.87 22.66
CA PHE A 72 12.41 -17.58 22.94
C PHE A 72 12.18 -17.31 24.43
N GLY A 73 12.69 -18.15 25.33
CA GLY A 73 12.56 -17.96 26.78
C GLY A 73 11.11 -18.02 27.28
N ILE A 74 10.23 -18.79 26.62
CA ILE A 74 8.82 -18.94 26.98
C ILE A 74 8.45 -20.41 27.23
N SER A 75 7.41 -20.63 28.02
CA SER A 75 6.96 -22.00 28.29
C SER A 75 6.32 -22.65 27.05
N ARG A 76 6.35 -23.99 26.96
CA ARG A 76 5.64 -24.76 25.94
C ARG A 76 4.15 -24.43 25.89
N ALA A 77 3.52 -24.14 27.03
CA ALA A 77 2.12 -23.70 27.09
C ALA A 77 1.91 -22.34 26.43
N ALA A 78 2.86 -21.40 26.62
CA ALA A 78 2.83 -20.11 25.95
C ALA A 78 3.01 -20.24 24.43
N VAL A 79 3.92 -21.10 23.95
CA VAL A 79 4.04 -21.43 22.52
C VAL A 79 2.71 -21.92 21.97
N HIS A 80 2.06 -22.85 22.65
CA HIS A 80 0.76 -23.40 22.21
C HIS A 80 -0.32 -22.31 22.14
N LYS A 81 -0.35 -21.38 23.13
CA LYS A 81 -1.27 -20.23 23.12
C LYS A 81 -1.01 -19.32 21.91
N HIS A 82 0.24 -18.99 21.61
CA HIS A 82 0.58 -18.17 20.44
C HIS A 82 0.21 -18.86 19.12
N ILE A 83 0.46 -20.15 18.98
CA ILE A 83 0.04 -20.94 17.81
C ILE A 83 -1.49 -20.92 17.66
N SER A 84 -2.24 -21.04 18.76
CA SER A 84 -3.70 -20.94 18.72
C SER A 84 -4.16 -19.57 18.19
N VAL A 85 -3.54 -18.48 18.64
CA VAL A 85 -3.85 -17.13 18.14
C VAL A 85 -3.52 -17.00 16.65
N LEU A 86 -2.37 -17.51 16.21
CA LEU A 86 -2.00 -17.53 14.79
C LEU A 86 -3.02 -18.29 13.94
N ARG A 87 -3.48 -19.46 14.40
CA ARG A 87 -4.54 -20.22 13.72
C ARG A 87 -5.84 -19.42 13.64
N SER A 88 -6.23 -18.75 14.72
CA SER A 88 -7.40 -17.86 14.71
C SER A 88 -7.25 -16.65 13.78
N ALA A 89 -6.02 -16.23 13.50
CA ALA A 89 -5.70 -15.19 12.52
C ALA A 89 -5.62 -15.73 11.06
N GLY A 90 -5.93 -17.02 10.84
CA GLY A 90 -6.01 -17.62 9.51
C GLY A 90 -4.74 -18.35 9.05
N PHE A 91 -3.71 -18.46 9.88
CA PHE A 91 -2.54 -19.29 9.54
C PHE A 91 -2.87 -20.78 9.65
N VAL A 92 -2.55 -21.54 8.61
CA VAL A 92 -2.63 -23.01 8.66
C VAL A 92 -1.30 -23.53 9.19
N ILE A 93 -1.32 -23.99 10.45
CA ILE A 93 -0.15 -24.55 11.14
C ILE A 93 -0.42 -26.01 11.46
N SER A 94 0.35 -26.92 10.86
CA SER A 94 0.30 -28.32 11.18
C SER A 94 1.00 -28.61 12.51
N SER A 95 0.54 -29.65 13.23
CA SER A 95 1.14 -30.09 14.48
C SER A 95 1.18 -31.63 14.48
N GLN A 96 2.36 -32.20 14.47
CA GLN A 96 2.56 -33.65 14.45
C GLN A 96 3.37 -34.09 15.67
N ARG A 97 2.91 -35.14 16.33
CA ARG A 97 3.60 -35.72 17.51
C ARG A 97 4.99 -36.19 17.10
N GLY A 98 6.03 -35.72 17.81
CA GLY A 98 7.42 -36.05 17.54
C GLY A 98 8.09 -35.23 16.45
N LEU A 99 7.32 -34.56 15.57
CA LEU A 99 7.86 -33.68 14.50
C LEU A 99 7.70 -32.18 14.81
N GLY A 100 6.74 -31.81 15.69
CA GLY A 100 6.53 -30.42 16.07
C GLY A 100 5.49 -29.69 15.23
N HIS A 101 5.71 -28.39 15.04
CA HIS A 101 4.84 -27.45 14.31
C HIS A 101 5.50 -26.97 13.03
N SER A 102 4.72 -26.83 11.95
CA SER A 102 5.18 -26.25 10.68
C SER A 102 4.11 -25.36 10.08
N LEU A 103 4.52 -24.24 9.49
CA LEU A 103 3.62 -23.35 8.74
C LEU A 103 3.32 -23.98 7.38
N VAL A 104 2.03 -24.21 7.11
CA VAL A 104 1.51 -24.79 5.86
C VAL A 104 1.02 -23.69 4.92
N GLU A 105 0.25 -22.73 5.46
CA GLU A 105 -0.34 -21.63 4.67
C GLU A 105 -0.45 -20.36 5.51
N ALA A 106 -0.26 -19.21 4.88
CA ALA A 106 -0.49 -17.90 5.46
C ALA A 106 -1.80 -17.30 4.96
N PRO A 107 -2.47 -16.46 5.78
CA PRO A 107 -3.74 -15.86 5.39
C PRO A 107 -3.57 -14.88 4.21
N GLU A 108 -4.62 -14.73 3.39
CA GLU A 108 -4.70 -13.66 2.38
C GLU A 108 -4.99 -12.28 2.99
N SER A 109 -5.50 -12.26 4.22
CA SER A 109 -5.71 -11.02 4.98
C SER A 109 -4.37 -10.44 5.45
N PRO A 110 -4.18 -9.10 5.37
CA PRO A 110 -2.96 -8.43 5.83
C PRO A 110 -2.94 -8.32 7.37
N VAL A 111 -2.99 -9.46 8.05
CA VAL A 111 -2.95 -9.52 9.52
C VAL A 111 -1.62 -9.01 10.08
N PRO A 112 -1.61 -8.45 11.32
CA PRO A 112 -0.44 -7.80 11.88
C PRO A 112 0.84 -8.63 11.86
N GLU A 113 0.77 -9.90 12.23
CA GLU A 113 1.93 -10.80 12.30
C GLU A 113 2.57 -11.05 10.94
N LEU A 114 1.74 -11.25 9.91
CA LEU A 114 2.22 -11.48 8.54
C LEU A 114 2.82 -10.21 7.95
N VAL A 115 2.12 -9.08 8.08
CA VAL A 115 2.62 -7.80 7.57
C VAL A 115 3.90 -7.40 8.29
N THR A 116 3.96 -7.53 9.63
CA THR A 116 5.18 -7.24 10.41
C THR A 116 6.34 -8.12 9.94
N LEU A 117 6.12 -9.42 9.75
CA LEU A 117 7.13 -10.35 9.26
C LEU A 117 7.70 -9.93 7.90
N LEU A 118 6.81 -9.64 6.94
CA LEU A 118 7.20 -9.25 5.59
C LEU A 118 7.89 -7.87 5.58
N LEU A 119 7.36 -6.91 6.34
CA LEU A 119 7.88 -5.54 6.43
C LEU A 119 9.29 -5.50 7.01
N LEU A 120 9.50 -6.17 8.15
CA LEU A 120 10.80 -6.21 8.82
C LEU A 120 11.82 -7.07 8.05
N GLY A 121 11.35 -7.94 7.20
CA GLY A 121 12.17 -8.76 6.33
C GLY A 121 12.50 -8.14 4.98
N ASP A 122 11.84 -7.05 4.59
CA ASP A 122 12.12 -6.38 3.31
C ASP A 122 13.40 -5.53 3.42
N PRO A 123 14.45 -5.82 2.62
CA PRO A 123 15.70 -5.09 2.68
C PRO A 123 15.58 -3.64 2.16
N ARG A 124 14.53 -3.32 1.42
CA ARG A 124 14.27 -1.97 0.90
C ARG A 124 13.76 -1.03 2.00
N MET A 125 13.17 -1.58 3.07
CA MET A 125 12.67 -0.79 4.18
C MET A 125 13.81 -0.36 5.09
N PRO A 126 13.88 0.91 5.53
CA PRO A 126 14.72 1.34 6.63
C PRO A 126 14.45 0.50 7.90
N ALA A 127 15.30 0.57 8.90
CA ALA A 127 15.00 -0.07 10.16
C ALA A 127 13.95 0.74 10.97
N PRO A 128 13.14 0.09 11.84
CA PRO A 128 12.18 0.79 12.68
C PRO A 128 12.79 1.98 13.42
N GLY A 129 12.18 3.16 13.32
CA GLY A 129 12.66 4.41 13.92
C GLY A 129 13.77 5.13 13.12
N GLU A 130 14.15 4.65 11.95
CA GLU A 130 14.93 5.42 10.98
C GLU A 130 14.01 6.29 10.13
N ALA A 131 14.54 7.38 9.59
CA ALA A 131 13.81 8.26 8.71
C ALA A 131 13.23 7.48 7.51
N GLY A 132 11.98 7.77 7.18
CA GLY A 132 11.29 7.10 6.09
C GLY A 132 10.76 5.70 6.41
N PHE A 133 10.94 5.17 7.63
CA PHE A 133 10.34 3.89 8.01
C PHE A 133 8.81 4.02 8.06
N LEU A 134 8.10 3.18 7.30
CA LEU A 134 6.64 3.13 7.23
C LEU A 134 6.12 1.76 7.63
N GLY A 135 4.89 1.69 8.20
CA GLY A 135 4.19 0.45 8.46
C GLY A 135 4.01 0.09 9.93
N LEU A 136 4.63 0.83 10.87
CA LEU A 136 4.45 0.63 12.31
C LEU A 136 4.28 1.97 13.03
N PRO A 137 3.41 2.08 14.06
CA PRO A 137 2.45 1.05 14.52
C PRO A 137 1.47 0.63 13.42
N TYR A 138 1.06 -0.63 13.47
CA TYR A 138 0.16 -1.24 12.50
C TYR A 138 -1.20 -1.56 13.13
N HIS A 139 -2.27 -1.01 12.56
CA HIS A 139 -3.64 -1.19 13.01
C HIS A 139 -4.47 -1.90 11.94
N HIS A 140 -4.93 -3.11 12.23
CA HIS A 140 -5.76 -3.91 11.33
C HIS A 140 -7.20 -3.99 11.87
N HIS A 141 -8.15 -3.72 11.01
CA HIS A 141 -9.58 -3.69 11.34
C HIS A 141 -10.36 -4.60 10.38
N ALA A 142 -11.33 -5.33 10.91
CA ALA A 142 -12.27 -6.07 10.08
C ALA A 142 -13.18 -5.11 9.28
N GLU A 143 -13.67 -4.05 9.94
CA GLU A 143 -14.49 -3.03 9.32
C GLU A 143 -14.32 -1.69 10.07
N VAL A 144 -14.31 -0.59 9.31
CA VAL A 144 -14.33 0.78 9.84
C VAL A 144 -15.20 1.67 8.94
N GLY A 145 -15.55 2.87 9.42
CA GLY A 145 -16.15 3.89 8.56
C GLY A 145 -15.21 4.27 7.42
N SER A 146 -14.01 4.70 7.78
CA SER A 146 -12.91 5.01 6.86
C SER A 146 -11.56 4.85 7.57
N THR A 147 -10.57 4.30 6.87
CA THR A 147 -9.19 4.20 7.39
C THR A 147 -8.56 5.57 7.62
N ASN A 148 -8.96 6.61 6.85
CA ASN A 148 -8.55 7.98 7.09
C ASN A 148 -9.03 8.50 8.44
N ASP A 149 -10.27 8.19 8.84
CA ASP A 149 -10.79 8.61 10.15
C ASP A 149 -10.05 7.93 11.30
N VAL A 150 -9.71 6.66 11.13
CA VAL A 150 -8.86 5.94 12.11
C VAL A 150 -7.49 6.60 12.22
N CYS A 151 -6.80 6.83 11.09
CA CYS A 151 -5.49 7.48 11.08
C CYS A 151 -5.53 8.90 11.62
N ARG A 152 -6.59 9.67 11.35
CA ARG A 152 -6.77 11.01 11.91
C ARG A 152 -6.87 10.95 13.44
N GLY A 153 -7.69 10.06 13.99
CA GLY A 153 -7.76 9.87 15.43
C GLY A 153 -6.42 9.45 16.06
N LEU A 154 -5.67 8.58 15.39
CA LEU A 154 -4.32 8.21 15.80
C LEU A 154 -3.34 9.38 15.74
N ALA A 155 -3.42 10.23 14.69
CA ALA A 155 -2.60 11.43 14.57
C ALA A 155 -2.84 12.43 15.71
N GLU A 156 -4.13 12.66 16.04
CA GLU A 156 -4.56 13.52 17.14
C GLU A 156 -4.15 12.97 18.51
N ALA A 157 -4.14 11.63 18.66
CA ALA A 157 -3.64 10.94 19.86
C ALA A 157 -2.10 10.92 19.96
N GLY A 158 -1.37 11.48 18.97
CA GLY A 158 0.08 11.58 19.01
C GLY A 158 0.83 10.38 18.47
N SER A 159 0.18 9.50 17.69
CA SER A 159 0.87 8.39 17.02
C SER A 159 2.01 8.89 16.16
N PRO A 160 3.13 8.14 16.06
CA PRO A 160 4.30 8.55 15.28
C PRO A 160 4.03 8.51 13.78
N GLU A 161 4.90 9.17 13.03
CA GLU A 161 5.00 9.01 11.58
C GLU A 161 5.21 7.54 11.20
N GLY A 162 4.70 7.14 10.03
CA GLY A 162 4.77 5.76 9.56
C GLY A 162 3.67 4.85 10.09
N THR A 163 2.80 5.33 11.01
CA THR A 163 1.62 4.59 11.48
C THR A 163 0.69 4.27 10.31
N VAL A 164 0.22 3.02 10.25
CA VAL A 164 -0.68 2.53 9.20
C VAL A 164 -1.96 1.95 9.80
N ALA A 165 -3.11 2.32 9.25
CA ALA A 165 -4.40 1.69 9.50
C ALA A 165 -4.89 1.00 8.23
N VAL A 166 -5.24 -0.29 8.34
CA VAL A 166 -5.75 -1.14 7.25
C VAL A 166 -7.12 -1.66 7.64
N ALA A 167 -8.04 -1.74 6.68
CA ALA A 167 -9.35 -2.34 6.89
C ALA A 167 -9.70 -3.33 5.78
N GLU A 168 -10.35 -4.45 6.18
CA GLU A 168 -10.93 -5.40 5.23
C GLU A 168 -12.16 -4.81 4.53
N ALA A 169 -12.92 -3.96 5.24
CA ALA A 169 -14.10 -3.27 4.71
C ALA A 169 -14.19 -1.83 5.21
N GLN A 170 -14.73 -0.96 4.40
CA GLN A 170 -15.11 0.40 4.77
C GLN A 170 -16.59 0.63 4.50
N SER A 171 -17.36 1.04 5.54
CA SER A 171 -18.77 1.37 5.40
C SER A 171 -19.03 2.80 4.87
N ALA A 172 -18.03 3.67 4.96
CA ALA A 172 -18.06 5.06 4.48
C ALA A 172 -16.73 5.44 3.81
N GLY A 173 -16.25 4.59 2.89
CA GLY A 173 -15.02 4.85 2.12
C GLY A 173 -15.15 6.13 1.30
N ARG A 174 -14.15 7.01 1.38
CA ARG A 174 -14.16 8.33 0.73
C ARG A 174 -13.13 8.43 -0.39
N GLY A 175 -13.51 9.13 -1.44
CA GLY A 175 -12.65 9.70 -2.46
C GLY A 175 -12.67 11.22 -2.39
N ARG A 176 -12.00 11.90 -3.30
CA ARG A 176 -12.03 13.36 -3.44
C ARG A 176 -13.44 13.84 -3.84
N LEU A 177 -13.79 15.07 -3.44
CA LEU A 177 -15.02 15.74 -3.84
C LEU A 177 -16.27 14.92 -3.46
N ASP A 178 -16.30 14.43 -2.22
CA ASP A 178 -17.40 13.65 -1.61
C ASP A 178 -17.80 12.37 -2.38
N ARG A 179 -16.89 11.85 -3.21
CA ARG A 179 -17.10 10.56 -3.85
C ARG A 179 -16.94 9.41 -2.87
N ILE A 180 -17.65 8.34 -3.17
CA ILE A 180 -17.53 7.09 -2.43
C ILE A 180 -16.40 6.27 -3.06
N TRP A 181 -15.48 5.78 -2.23
CA TRP A 181 -14.55 4.72 -2.61
C TRP A 181 -15.18 3.38 -2.27
N CYS A 182 -15.49 2.60 -3.30
CA CYS A 182 -16.00 1.24 -3.13
C CYS A 182 -14.84 0.25 -3.13
N SER A 183 -14.81 -0.65 -2.17
CA SER A 183 -13.89 -1.78 -2.09
C SER A 183 -14.62 -3.02 -1.63
N ARG A 184 -14.13 -4.19 -2.02
CA ARG A 184 -14.70 -5.47 -1.59
C ARG A 184 -13.84 -6.09 -0.49
N ALA A 185 -14.49 -6.43 0.62
CA ALA A 185 -13.84 -7.12 1.74
C ALA A 185 -13.16 -8.41 1.26
N GLY A 186 -11.91 -8.62 1.69
CA GLY A 186 -11.12 -9.78 1.31
C GLY A 186 -10.59 -9.79 -0.13
N GLN A 187 -10.93 -8.78 -0.96
CA GLN A 187 -10.48 -8.68 -2.35
C GLN A 187 -9.52 -7.51 -2.55
N ASP A 188 -9.91 -6.34 -2.09
CA ASP A 188 -9.18 -5.10 -2.31
C ASP A 188 -8.30 -4.75 -1.11
N LEU A 189 -7.46 -3.74 -1.27
CA LEU A 189 -6.60 -3.23 -0.22
C LEU A 189 -6.94 -1.78 0.04
N THR A 190 -7.41 -1.48 1.26
CA THR A 190 -7.67 -0.12 1.72
C THR A 190 -6.88 0.16 2.98
N PHE A 191 -6.04 1.18 2.93
CA PHE A 191 -5.22 1.58 4.06
C PHE A 191 -4.98 3.08 4.08
N SER A 192 -4.63 3.60 5.23
CA SER A 192 -4.20 4.98 5.41
C SER A 192 -2.87 5.04 6.13
N LEU A 193 -2.03 5.97 5.71
CA LEU A 193 -0.69 6.21 6.22
C LEU A 193 -0.66 7.57 6.91
N LEU A 194 -0.10 7.65 8.12
CA LEU A 194 0.16 8.88 8.84
C LEU A 194 1.58 9.37 8.56
N LEU A 195 1.69 10.61 8.08
CA LEU A 195 2.94 11.31 7.83
C LEU A 195 3.02 12.60 8.66
N ARG A 196 4.23 13.03 8.98
CA ARG A 196 4.53 14.31 9.64
C ARG A 196 5.64 15.04 8.87
N PRO A 197 5.37 15.42 7.61
CA PRO A 197 6.39 15.98 6.74
C PRO A 197 6.81 17.38 7.21
N GLY A 198 8.08 17.71 7.05
CA GLY A 198 8.61 19.05 7.26
C GLY A 198 8.28 20.05 6.14
N LEU A 199 7.19 19.84 5.40
CA LEU A 199 6.80 20.59 4.23
C LEU A 199 5.90 21.79 4.58
N ALA A 200 5.99 22.86 3.76
CA ALA A 200 4.99 23.91 3.77
C ALA A 200 3.68 23.46 3.07
N PRO A 201 2.52 24.05 3.39
CA PRO A 201 1.26 23.66 2.78
C PRO A 201 1.23 23.71 1.25
N VAL A 202 2.00 24.62 0.64
CA VAL A 202 2.12 24.77 -0.82
C VAL A 202 2.81 23.56 -1.48
N GLU A 203 3.62 22.83 -0.74
CA GLU A 203 4.39 21.66 -1.23
C GLU A 203 3.60 20.34 -1.13
N LEU A 204 2.39 20.36 -0.56
CA LEU A 204 1.56 19.14 -0.40
C LEU A 204 1.16 18.53 -1.75
N GLY A 205 1.08 19.32 -2.83
CA GLY A 205 0.88 18.80 -4.18
C GLY A 205 2.00 17.84 -4.59
N LEU A 206 3.25 18.22 -4.33
CA LEU A 206 4.42 17.40 -4.63
C LEU A 206 4.48 16.13 -3.79
N LEU A 207 4.04 16.19 -2.53
CA LEU A 207 3.91 14.99 -1.66
C LEU A 207 2.95 13.95 -2.27
N VAL A 208 1.81 14.39 -2.84
CA VAL A 208 0.89 13.47 -3.52
C VAL A 208 1.56 12.82 -4.72
N LEU A 209 2.33 13.58 -5.51
CA LEU A 209 3.05 13.03 -6.66
C LEU A 209 4.12 12.00 -6.23
N ALA A 210 4.85 12.27 -5.14
CA ALA A 210 5.82 11.31 -4.59
C ALA A 210 5.16 9.98 -4.19
N ILE A 211 4.01 10.05 -3.51
CA ILE A 211 3.25 8.86 -3.12
C ILE A 211 2.72 8.13 -4.37
N ALA A 212 2.20 8.85 -5.35
CA ALA A 212 1.72 8.27 -6.61
C ALA A 212 2.85 7.56 -7.38
N ASN A 213 4.06 8.15 -7.40
CA ASN A 213 5.26 7.53 -7.95
C ASN A 213 5.59 6.21 -7.25
N GLY A 214 5.56 6.18 -5.91
CA GLY A 214 5.79 4.96 -5.14
C GLY A 214 4.79 3.85 -5.49
N VAL A 215 3.50 4.21 -5.62
CA VAL A 215 2.46 3.26 -6.06
C VAL A 215 2.72 2.80 -7.49
N ALA A 216 3.01 3.72 -8.42
CA ALA A 216 3.28 3.39 -9.82
C ALA A 216 4.49 2.46 -9.98
N LEU A 217 5.60 2.73 -9.27
CA LEU A 217 6.79 1.87 -9.25
C LEU A 217 6.48 0.48 -8.70
N CYS A 218 5.72 0.38 -7.62
CA CYS A 218 5.28 -0.91 -7.09
C CYS A 218 4.52 -1.72 -8.16
N LEU A 219 3.55 -1.10 -8.83
CA LEU A 219 2.75 -1.78 -9.84
C LEU A 219 3.56 -2.11 -11.09
N ALA A 220 4.41 -1.19 -11.55
CA ALA A 220 5.20 -1.39 -12.77
C ALA A 220 6.30 -2.43 -12.60
N GLU A 221 7.08 -2.34 -11.51
CA GLU A 221 8.30 -3.14 -11.34
C GLU A 221 8.06 -4.37 -10.45
N ASP A 222 7.45 -4.20 -9.25
CA ASP A 222 7.33 -5.29 -8.28
C ASP A 222 6.19 -6.25 -8.63
N VAL A 223 5.09 -5.71 -9.20
CA VAL A 223 3.97 -6.51 -9.74
C VAL A 223 4.23 -6.94 -11.18
N GLY A 224 5.07 -6.22 -11.92
CA GLY A 224 5.49 -6.56 -13.29
C GLY A 224 4.55 -6.05 -14.38
N LEU A 225 3.75 -5.03 -14.12
CA LEU A 225 2.81 -4.45 -15.08
C LEU A 225 3.49 -3.50 -16.10
N GLY A 226 4.73 -3.08 -15.84
CA GLY A 226 5.54 -2.27 -16.77
C GLY A 226 4.82 -1.04 -17.31
N SER A 227 4.79 -0.90 -18.63
CA SER A 227 4.18 0.23 -19.34
C SER A 227 2.64 0.29 -19.30
N ALA A 228 1.97 -0.73 -18.73
CA ALA A 228 0.53 -0.68 -18.50
C ALA A 228 0.15 0.31 -17.38
N VAL A 229 1.12 0.72 -16.55
CA VAL A 229 0.91 1.65 -15.44
C VAL A 229 1.02 3.09 -15.91
N GLY A 230 0.07 3.93 -15.50
CA GLY A 230 0.07 5.36 -15.75
C GLY A 230 -0.41 6.15 -14.53
N LEU A 231 0.01 7.41 -14.45
CA LEU A 231 -0.45 8.36 -13.44
C LEU A 231 -1.37 9.39 -14.07
N LYS A 232 -2.54 9.59 -13.47
CA LYS A 232 -3.46 10.64 -13.82
C LYS A 232 -3.52 11.67 -12.71
N TRP A 233 -3.06 12.88 -13.02
CA TRP A 233 -3.11 13.99 -12.07
C TRP A 233 -4.55 14.25 -11.58
N PRO A 234 -4.72 14.56 -10.29
CA PRO A 234 -3.64 14.72 -9.31
C PRO A 234 -3.32 13.43 -8.50
N ASN A 235 -4.17 12.40 -8.53
CA ASN A 235 -4.18 11.39 -7.47
C ASN A 235 -4.61 9.98 -7.90
N ASP A 236 -4.72 9.71 -9.19
CA ASP A 236 -5.18 8.42 -9.68
C ASP A 236 -4.02 7.63 -10.33
N VAL A 237 -3.96 6.34 -10.01
CA VAL A 237 -3.05 5.40 -10.67
C VAL A 237 -3.86 4.50 -11.59
N LEU A 238 -3.44 4.44 -12.83
CA LEU A 238 -4.10 3.70 -13.89
C LEU A 238 -3.34 2.41 -14.20
N VAL A 239 -4.11 1.39 -14.59
CA VAL A 239 -3.59 0.16 -15.21
C VAL A 239 -4.42 -0.11 -16.46
N ASN A 240 -3.76 -0.29 -17.61
CA ASN A 240 -4.44 -0.42 -18.91
C ASN A 240 -5.49 0.68 -19.16
N SER A 241 -5.15 1.93 -18.81
CA SER A 241 -6.02 3.13 -18.88
C SER A 241 -7.24 3.10 -17.97
N GLY A 242 -7.44 2.09 -17.13
CA GLY A 242 -8.48 2.03 -16.11
C GLY A 242 -7.93 2.41 -14.73
N LYS A 243 -8.79 2.95 -13.85
CA LYS A 243 -8.40 3.36 -12.49
C LYS A 243 -8.22 2.14 -11.59
N ALA A 244 -6.97 1.83 -11.22
CA ALA A 244 -6.61 0.75 -10.31
C ALA A 244 -6.40 1.21 -8.86
N CYS A 245 -5.97 2.47 -8.67
CA CYS A 245 -5.74 3.02 -7.33
C CYS A 245 -6.17 4.48 -7.26
N GLY A 246 -6.66 4.88 -6.09
CA GLY A 246 -6.97 6.27 -5.74
C GLY A 246 -6.27 6.67 -4.45
N ILE A 247 -5.74 7.90 -4.43
CA ILE A 247 -5.05 8.48 -3.28
C ILE A 247 -5.88 9.65 -2.75
N LEU A 248 -6.18 9.66 -1.45
CA LEU A 248 -6.90 10.73 -0.77
C LEU A 248 -6.07 11.28 0.37
N MET A 249 -5.53 12.47 0.21
CA MET A 249 -4.75 13.15 1.23
C MET A 249 -5.63 14.14 2.01
N GLU A 250 -5.53 14.07 3.34
CA GLU A 250 -6.12 15.01 4.30
C GLU A 250 -5.01 15.54 5.20
N ALA A 251 -4.91 16.85 5.37
CA ALA A 251 -3.85 17.49 6.15
C ALA A 251 -4.41 18.33 7.29
N SER A 252 -3.73 18.33 8.43
CA SER A 252 -3.91 19.31 9.48
C SER A 252 -2.84 20.38 9.36
N ILE A 253 -3.26 21.60 9.18
CA ILE A 253 -2.38 22.76 9.00
C ILE A 253 -2.62 23.72 10.17
N ASP A 254 -1.54 24.16 10.79
CA ASP A 254 -1.55 25.19 11.83
C ASP A 254 -0.72 26.38 11.35
N MET A 255 -1.40 27.49 11.06
CA MET A 255 -0.84 28.67 10.38
C MET A 255 -0.18 28.30 9.05
N ASP A 256 1.15 28.25 9.01
CA ASP A 256 1.98 27.98 7.83
C ASP A 256 2.68 26.61 7.88
N ARG A 257 2.32 25.75 8.85
CA ARG A 257 2.98 24.45 9.07
C ARG A 257 2.01 23.29 8.96
N VAL A 258 2.45 22.24 8.29
CA VAL A 258 1.76 20.97 8.28
C VAL A 258 2.05 20.23 9.59
N ARG A 259 1.02 19.96 10.39
CA ARG A 259 1.13 19.19 11.64
C ARG A 259 1.20 17.69 11.37
N TRP A 260 0.34 17.21 10.50
CA TRP A 260 0.29 15.84 10.02
C TRP A 260 -0.49 15.76 8.71
N VAL A 261 -0.22 14.71 7.99
CA VAL A 261 -0.93 14.32 6.76
C VAL A 261 -1.40 12.88 6.93
N VAL A 262 -2.66 12.63 6.63
CA VAL A 262 -3.23 11.30 6.48
C VAL A 262 -3.44 11.03 5.01
N VAL A 263 -2.86 9.95 4.51
CA VAL A 263 -2.93 9.55 3.10
C VAL A 263 -3.68 8.25 2.99
N GLY A 264 -4.95 8.32 2.57
CA GLY A 264 -5.76 7.15 2.23
C GLY A 264 -5.37 6.62 0.85
N ILE A 265 -5.16 5.33 0.76
CA ILE A 265 -4.81 4.63 -0.48
C ILE A 265 -5.76 3.45 -0.64
N GLY A 266 -6.59 3.52 -1.69
CA GLY A 266 -7.47 2.45 -2.09
C GLY A 266 -6.93 1.79 -3.36
N VAL A 267 -6.77 0.46 -3.32
CA VAL A 267 -6.23 -0.32 -4.44
C VAL A 267 -7.20 -1.43 -4.80
N ASN A 268 -7.64 -1.46 -6.04
CA ASN A 268 -8.42 -2.56 -6.60
C ASN A 268 -7.47 -3.74 -6.85
N ALA A 269 -7.27 -4.57 -5.82
CA ALA A 269 -6.27 -5.62 -5.88
C ALA A 269 -6.77 -6.86 -6.63
N ASN A 270 -7.90 -7.44 -6.20
CA ASN A 270 -8.41 -8.72 -6.71
C ASN A 270 -9.90 -8.70 -7.07
N SER A 271 -10.60 -7.58 -6.90
CA SER A 271 -11.98 -7.43 -7.37
C SER A 271 -12.05 -7.49 -8.88
N ARG A 272 -13.08 -8.10 -9.44
CA ARG A 272 -13.31 -8.06 -10.89
C ARG A 272 -13.77 -6.66 -11.30
N CYS A 273 -13.27 -6.14 -12.42
CA CYS A 273 -13.66 -4.81 -12.92
C CYS A 273 -15.18 -4.66 -13.05
N SER A 274 -15.88 -5.71 -13.50
CA SER A 274 -17.36 -5.74 -13.60
C SER A 274 -18.06 -5.56 -12.25
N GLU A 275 -17.43 -5.88 -11.15
CA GLU A 275 -17.98 -5.76 -9.80
C GLU A 275 -17.76 -4.38 -9.19
N LEU A 276 -16.81 -3.62 -9.73
CA LEU A 276 -16.46 -2.26 -9.31
C LEU A 276 -17.28 -1.20 -10.06
N ILE A 277 -17.88 -1.57 -11.19
CA ILE A 277 -18.78 -0.69 -11.94
C ILE A 277 -20.13 -0.67 -11.25
N GLY A 278 -20.53 0.50 -10.74
CA GLY A 278 -21.86 0.68 -10.11
C GLY A 278 -23.01 0.49 -11.11
N VAL A 279 -24.25 0.41 -10.58
CA VAL A 279 -25.45 0.40 -11.39
C VAL A 279 -25.51 1.69 -12.21
N GLY A 280 -25.41 1.59 -13.54
CA GLY A 280 -25.35 2.74 -14.44
C GLY A 280 -24.03 2.89 -15.22
N GLY A 281 -23.05 2.00 -14.97
CA GLY A 281 -21.77 2.00 -15.69
C GLY A 281 -20.78 3.06 -15.22
N THR A 282 -19.69 3.22 -15.98
CA THR A 282 -18.72 4.28 -15.75
C THR A 282 -19.28 5.62 -16.27
N PRO A 283 -19.29 6.68 -15.46
CA PRO A 283 -19.77 7.99 -15.92
C PRO A 283 -18.96 8.48 -17.14
N PRO A 284 -19.59 9.17 -18.09
CA PRO A 284 -18.91 9.73 -19.25
C PRO A 284 -17.68 10.59 -18.86
N GLY A 285 -16.57 10.37 -19.54
CA GLY A 285 -15.31 11.10 -19.29
C GLY A 285 -14.54 10.67 -18.03
N LYS A 286 -14.93 9.54 -17.44
CA LYS A 286 -14.19 8.88 -16.36
C LYS A 286 -13.51 7.62 -16.86
N GLU A 287 -12.39 7.28 -16.25
CA GLU A 287 -11.74 6.01 -16.48
C GLU A 287 -12.59 4.88 -15.88
N PRO A 288 -12.75 3.75 -16.61
CA PRO A 288 -13.33 2.57 -16.00
C PRO A 288 -12.46 2.08 -14.83
N PRO A 289 -13.01 1.37 -13.86
CA PRO A 289 -12.19 0.72 -12.85
C PRO A 289 -11.31 -0.36 -13.50
N ALA A 290 -10.10 -0.48 -13.00
CA ALA A 290 -9.19 -1.59 -13.31
C ALA A 290 -8.84 -2.34 -12.02
N SER A 291 -8.46 -3.61 -12.15
CA SER A 291 -7.99 -4.45 -11.05
C SER A 291 -6.59 -4.98 -11.38
N ILE A 292 -5.74 -5.03 -10.37
CA ILE A 292 -4.39 -5.58 -10.54
C ILE A 292 -4.46 -7.06 -10.88
N GLY A 293 -5.31 -7.84 -10.19
CA GLY A 293 -5.49 -9.26 -10.42
C GLY A 293 -5.99 -9.58 -11.84
N ASP A 294 -6.93 -8.77 -12.37
CA ASP A 294 -7.38 -8.91 -13.76
C ASP A 294 -6.24 -8.60 -14.76
N ALA A 295 -5.43 -7.58 -14.48
CA ALA A 295 -4.32 -7.19 -15.34
C ALA A 295 -3.17 -8.22 -15.35
N VAL A 296 -2.89 -8.84 -14.20
CA VAL A 296 -1.86 -9.90 -14.05
C VAL A 296 -2.37 -11.26 -14.51
N GLY A 297 -3.71 -11.45 -14.55
CA GLY A 297 -4.35 -12.74 -14.88
C GLY A 297 -4.38 -13.73 -13.71
N SER A 298 -4.07 -13.29 -12.50
CA SER A 298 -4.09 -14.11 -11.27
C SER A 298 -4.27 -13.25 -10.02
N ARG A 299 -4.71 -13.87 -8.93
CA ARG A 299 -4.80 -13.17 -7.64
C ARG A 299 -3.43 -12.70 -7.16
N VAL A 300 -3.36 -11.49 -6.63
CA VAL A 300 -2.18 -10.95 -5.98
C VAL A 300 -2.31 -11.07 -4.46
N SER A 301 -1.19 -11.36 -3.78
CA SER A 301 -1.13 -11.38 -2.33
C SER A 301 -1.29 -9.97 -1.76
N ARG A 302 -2.39 -9.68 -1.07
CA ARG A 302 -2.63 -8.36 -0.47
C ARG A 302 -1.59 -7.99 0.60
N PRO A 303 -1.14 -8.91 1.50
CA PRO A 303 -0.06 -8.58 2.44
C PRO A 303 1.26 -8.23 1.74
N ALA A 304 1.65 -8.99 0.72
CA ALA A 304 2.88 -8.71 -0.03
C ALA A 304 2.78 -7.40 -0.84
N LEU A 305 1.62 -7.14 -1.44
CA LEU A 305 1.34 -5.89 -2.15
C LEU A 305 1.43 -4.69 -1.20
N LEU A 306 0.83 -4.77 0.01
CA LEU A 306 0.90 -3.71 1.01
C LEU A 306 2.35 -3.39 1.40
N VAL A 307 3.15 -4.41 1.69
CA VAL A 307 4.56 -4.22 2.07
C VAL A 307 5.36 -3.61 0.92
N SER A 308 5.15 -4.07 -0.31
CA SER A 308 5.83 -3.50 -1.48
C SER A 308 5.42 -2.04 -1.73
N LEU A 309 4.14 -1.70 -1.57
CA LEU A 309 3.65 -0.32 -1.64
C LEU A 309 4.33 0.56 -0.58
N LEU A 310 4.38 0.11 0.68
CA LEU A 310 5.02 0.85 1.76
C LEU A 310 6.52 1.06 1.50
N ALA A 311 7.23 0.04 1.00
CA ALA A 311 8.64 0.15 0.67
C ALA A 311 8.90 1.15 -0.48
N ARG A 312 8.09 1.12 -1.54
CA ARG A 312 8.22 2.05 -2.66
C ARG A 312 7.82 3.47 -2.29
N ILE A 313 6.77 3.65 -1.49
CA ILE A 313 6.36 4.96 -0.96
C ILE A 313 7.46 5.52 -0.07
N SER A 314 8.03 4.73 0.85
CA SER A 314 9.17 5.12 1.68
C SER A 314 10.33 5.65 0.84
N ALA A 315 10.73 4.92 -0.20
CA ALA A 315 11.81 5.35 -1.10
C ALA A 315 11.47 6.65 -1.85
N SER A 316 10.21 6.82 -2.29
CA SER A 316 9.78 8.03 -2.99
C SER A 316 9.68 9.24 -2.05
N LEU A 317 9.33 9.06 -0.79
CA LEU A 317 9.35 10.12 0.23
C LEU A 317 10.79 10.53 0.55
N HIS A 318 11.71 9.57 0.68
CA HIS A 318 13.13 9.87 0.84
C HIS A 318 13.69 10.64 -0.37
N GLN A 319 13.27 10.29 -1.58
CA GLN A 319 13.64 11.03 -2.79
C GLN A 319 13.07 12.46 -2.78
N LEU A 320 11.84 12.66 -2.28
CA LEU A 320 11.23 13.98 -2.11
C LEU A 320 12.07 14.87 -1.20
N ASP A 321 12.54 14.33 -0.07
CA ASP A 321 13.37 15.08 0.89
C ASP A 321 14.76 15.39 0.32
N ALA A 322 15.35 14.45 -0.42
CA ALA A 322 16.71 14.59 -0.95
C ALA A 322 16.79 15.44 -2.23
N GLU A 323 15.84 15.26 -3.15
CA GLU A 323 15.85 15.89 -4.47
C GLU A 323 14.40 16.05 -4.99
N PRO A 324 13.65 17.11 -4.57
CA PRO A 324 12.27 17.32 -4.98
C PRO A 324 12.03 17.27 -6.50
N GLY A 325 12.97 17.83 -7.30
CA GLY A 325 12.90 17.78 -8.76
C GLY A 325 12.93 16.38 -9.36
N ALA A 326 13.48 15.39 -8.67
CA ALA A 326 13.46 14.00 -9.13
C ALA A 326 12.06 13.40 -9.06
N VAL A 327 11.22 13.83 -8.11
CA VAL A 327 9.80 13.41 -8.02
C VAL A 327 9.03 13.80 -9.27
N VAL A 328 9.23 15.03 -9.77
CA VAL A 328 8.60 15.54 -11.00
C VAL A 328 9.05 14.71 -12.21
N ARG A 329 10.37 14.54 -12.38
CA ARG A 329 10.91 13.74 -13.50
C ARG A 329 10.39 12.29 -13.49
N GLN A 330 10.27 11.69 -12.32
CA GLN A 330 9.74 10.33 -12.18
C GLN A 330 8.25 10.27 -12.52
N TYR A 331 7.47 11.25 -12.05
CA TYR A 331 6.06 11.38 -12.38
C TYR A 331 5.84 11.50 -13.90
N GLU A 332 6.64 12.32 -14.58
CA GLU A 332 6.57 12.50 -16.04
C GLU A 332 6.78 11.21 -16.81
N GLY A 333 7.54 10.27 -16.27
CA GLY A 333 7.73 8.92 -16.85
C GLY A 333 6.46 8.06 -16.85
N PHE A 334 5.50 8.38 -15.98
CA PHE A 334 4.22 7.69 -15.87
C PHE A 334 3.03 8.56 -16.29
N ASP A 335 3.23 9.82 -16.67
CA ASP A 335 2.15 10.79 -16.91
C ASP A 335 1.24 10.37 -18.07
N ALA A 336 0.05 9.89 -17.72
CA ALA A 336 -0.97 9.46 -18.69
C ALA A 336 -1.72 10.63 -19.36
N LEU A 337 -1.51 11.88 -18.90
CA LEU A 337 -2.18 13.06 -19.44
C LEU A 337 -1.33 13.82 -20.44
N ARG A 338 -0.01 13.66 -20.39
CA ARG A 338 0.92 14.46 -21.20
C ARG A 338 0.59 14.39 -22.70
N GLY A 339 0.42 15.54 -23.33
CA GLY A 339 0.06 15.66 -24.73
C GLY A 339 -1.41 15.45 -25.05
N ARG A 340 -2.25 15.11 -24.07
CA ARG A 340 -3.69 14.90 -24.28
C ARG A 340 -4.47 16.21 -24.11
N THR A 341 -5.51 16.39 -24.91
CA THR A 341 -6.47 17.46 -24.71
C THR A 341 -7.35 17.14 -23.51
N ILE A 342 -7.38 18.05 -22.56
CA ILE A 342 -8.10 17.92 -21.30
C ILE A 342 -9.01 19.10 -21.03
N ARG A 343 -10.02 18.84 -20.24
CA ARG A 343 -10.84 19.82 -19.56
C ARG A 343 -10.62 19.69 -18.05
N LEU A 344 -10.24 20.76 -17.41
CA LEU A 344 -10.07 20.87 -15.98
C LEU A 344 -11.25 21.62 -15.37
N THR A 345 -11.86 21.06 -14.31
CA THR A 345 -12.99 21.66 -13.61
C THR A 345 -12.72 21.77 -12.11
N SER A 346 -13.40 22.68 -11.42
CA SER A 346 -13.32 22.84 -9.95
C SER A 346 -13.90 21.66 -9.17
N GLY A 347 -14.46 20.65 -9.86
CA GLY A 347 -15.07 19.46 -9.33
C GLY A 347 -15.93 18.79 -10.38
N TYR A 348 -16.63 17.69 -10.05
CA TYR A 348 -17.53 17.01 -10.97
C TYR A 348 -18.71 17.92 -11.34
N GLY A 349 -18.81 18.26 -12.64
CA GLY A 349 -19.82 19.21 -13.11
C GLY A 349 -19.60 20.66 -12.64
N GLY A 350 -18.45 20.95 -12.00
CA GLY A 350 -18.07 22.28 -11.54
C GLY A 350 -17.66 23.23 -12.66
N ARG A 351 -17.31 24.49 -12.28
CA ARG A 351 -16.84 25.50 -13.22
C ARG A 351 -15.58 25.01 -13.93
N GLU A 352 -15.51 25.21 -15.25
CA GLU A 352 -14.30 25.00 -16.04
C GLU A 352 -13.21 25.97 -15.56
N LEU A 353 -12.04 25.42 -15.21
CA LEU A 353 -10.86 26.16 -14.79
C LEU A 353 -9.89 26.37 -15.95
N ALA A 354 -9.75 25.36 -16.82
CA ALA A 354 -8.93 25.39 -18.01
C ALA A 354 -9.38 24.33 -19.02
N ARG A 355 -9.04 24.59 -20.29
CA ARG A 355 -9.17 23.63 -21.39
C ARG A 355 -7.95 23.78 -22.30
N GLY A 356 -7.27 22.68 -22.62
CA GLY A 356 -6.09 22.70 -23.44
C GLY A 356 -5.34 21.40 -23.42
N VAL A 357 -4.08 21.42 -23.79
CA VAL A 357 -3.20 20.26 -23.78
C VAL A 357 -2.47 20.18 -22.45
N ALA A 358 -2.54 19.03 -21.76
CA ALA A 358 -1.75 18.78 -20.58
C ALA A 358 -0.26 18.70 -20.96
N ASP A 359 0.58 19.50 -20.31
CA ASP A 359 1.99 19.67 -20.67
C ASP A 359 2.94 19.29 -19.52
N GLY A 360 2.49 18.43 -18.61
CA GLY A 360 3.24 17.92 -17.46
C GLY A 360 2.88 18.62 -16.16
N VAL A 361 3.73 18.46 -15.15
CA VAL A 361 3.57 19.01 -13.81
C VAL A 361 4.73 19.89 -13.40
N GLU A 362 4.49 20.82 -12.48
CA GLU A 362 5.48 21.77 -11.97
C GLU A 362 6.16 21.26 -10.67
N GLY A 363 7.17 21.99 -10.20
CA GLY A 363 7.94 21.68 -9.02
C GLY A 363 7.15 21.73 -7.70
N ASP A 364 5.95 22.35 -7.70
CA ASP A 364 5.01 22.35 -6.57
C ASP A 364 3.90 21.29 -6.69
N GLY A 365 3.94 20.47 -7.76
CA GLY A 365 2.94 19.46 -8.08
C GLY A 365 1.72 19.97 -8.84
N SER A 366 1.68 21.23 -9.25
CA SER A 366 0.59 21.78 -10.06
C SER A 366 0.63 21.25 -11.50
N LEU A 367 -0.56 21.06 -12.08
CA LEU A 367 -0.71 20.65 -13.49
C LEU A 367 -0.49 21.86 -14.41
N ARG A 368 0.36 21.69 -15.39
CA ARG A 368 0.57 22.67 -16.46
C ARG A 368 -0.33 22.37 -17.65
N VAL A 369 -1.13 23.35 -18.05
CA VAL A 369 -2.06 23.24 -19.19
C VAL A 369 -1.74 24.33 -20.21
N ARG A 370 -1.49 23.94 -21.46
CA ARG A 370 -1.31 24.84 -22.59
C ARG A 370 -2.68 25.06 -23.26
N GLU A 371 -3.22 26.25 -23.09
CA GLU A 371 -4.53 26.63 -23.60
C GLU A 371 -4.52 26.88 -25.12
N ALA A 372 -5.68 26.74 -25.76
CA ALA A 372 -5.83 26.92 -27.21
C ALA A 372 -5.42 28.33 -27.71
N GLY A 373 -5.46 29.34 -26.82
CA GLY A 373 -5.00 30.73 -27.10
C GLY A 373 -3.49 30.94 -26.98
N GLY A 374 -2.70 29.86 -26.71
CA GLY A 374 -1.24 29.93 -26.55
C GLY A 374 -0.78 30.32 -25.13
N GLY A 375 -1.70 30.54 -24.20
CA GLY A 375 -1.41 30.75 -22.78
C GLY A 375 -1.04 29.45 -22.09
N VAL A 376 -0.32 29.54 -20.95
CA VAL A 376 -0.01 28.41 -20.06
C VAL A 376 -0.61 28.70 -18.69
N GLY A 377 -1.50 27.83 -18.25
CA GLY A 377 -2.09 27.86 -16.91
C GLY A 377 -1.46 26.84 -15.98
N PHE A 378 -1.35 27.16 -14.68
CA PHE A 378 -0.84 26.29 -13.63
C PHE A 378 -1.95 26.05 -12.59
N HIS A 379 -2.23 24.81 -12.28
CA HIS A 379 -3.39 24.42 -11.47
C HIS A 379 -2.99 23.47 -10.36
N GLY A 380 -3.06 23.91 -9.11
CA GLY A 380 -2.75 23.08 -7.92
C GLY A 380 -3.89 22.14 -7.51
N ALA A 381 -5.10 22.33 -8.04
CA ALA A 381 -6.26 21.49 -7.75
C ALA A 381 -7.24 21.43 -8.91
N GLY A 382 -8.02 20.38 -8.99
CA GLY A 382 -9.07 20.23 -9.98
C GLY A 382 -9.39 18.78 -10.30
N GLU A 383 -10.34 18.60 -11.21
CA GLU A 383 -10.78 17.33 -11.78
C GLU A 383 -10.50 17.32 -13.26
N VAL A 384 -9.69 16.37 -13.72
CA VAL A 384 -9.31 16.24 -15.13
C VAL A 384 -10.22 15.28 -15.86
N THR A 385 -10.75 15.73 -16.98
CA THR A 385 -11.44 14.88 -17.97
C THR A 385 -10.65 14.94 -19.26
N VAL A 386 -10.27 13.79 -19.80
CA VAL A 386 -9.64 13.71 -21.13
C VAL A 386 -10.73 13.83 -22.19
N GLU A 387 -10.54 14.76 -23.11
CA GLU A 387 -11.46 14.94 -24.24
C GLU A 387 -11.01 14.01 -25.38
N SER A 388 -11.96 13.21 -25.91
CA SER A 388 -11.71 12.48 -27.15
C SER A 388 -11.51 13.47 -28.28
N VAL A 389 -10.44 13.35 -29.04
CA VAL A 389 -10.33 14.03 -30.34
C VAL A 389 -11.46 13.47 -31.19
N ALA A 390 -12.41 14.33 -31.60
CA ALA A 390 -13.46 13.91 -32.53
C ALA A 390 -12.76 13.47 -33.83
N GLY A 391 -12.63 12.15 -34.04
CA GLY A 391 -12.03 11.63 -35.28
C GLY A 391 -11.12 10.39 -35.17
N GLU A 392 -11.09 9.67 -34.03
CA GLU A 392 -10.51 8.30 -33.99
C GLU A 392 -11.57 7.25 -33.72
#